data_fe94180c25b0563fd96ee9879ea72aa0
#
_entry.id   fe94180c25b0563fd96ee9879ea72aa0
#
_cell.length_a   1.000
_cell.length_b   1.000
_cell.length_c   1.000
_cell.angle_alpha   90.00
_cell.angle_beta   90.00
_cell.angle_gamma   90.00
#
_symmetry.space_group_name_H-M   'P 1'
#
loop_
_entity.id
_entity.type
_entity.pdbx_description
1 polymer ?
#
loop_
_entity_poly.entity_id
_entity_poly.type
_entity_poly.pdbx_seq_one_letter_code
_entity_poly.pdbx_strand_id
1 'polypeptide(L)'
;MSKPDYLNSLINDLLEVLWEEHGTGVRYRTTLVGTTYFKERYGDRLIGKTWRETVEAVLLALKQEGLIAEASFEAEGYLLRVTFRGCRHLETERLLLGKGMKVFSCQCANVVMYFLDRLVGKYSELATVEVGDNECTATFCVMGSALS
;
A
#
# COMPACT_ATOMS: atom_id res chain seq x y z
N MET A 1 -13.95 -22.62 4.17
CA MET A 1 -13.27 -21.33 3.99
C MET A 1 -13.29 -20.56 5.30
N SER A 2 -12.14 -20.13 5.79
CA SER A 2 -12.08 -19.31 6.99
C SER A 2 -12.58 -17.90 6.72
N LYS A 3 -12.92 -17.16 7.78
CA LYS A 3 -13.40 -15.78 7.65
C LYS A 3 -12.39 -14.86 6.93
N PRO A 4 -11.06 -14.93 7.18
CA PRO A 4 -10.09 -14.17 6.42
C PRO A 4 -10.10 -14.49 4.92
N ASP A 5 -10.27 -15.75 4.55
CA ASP A 5 -10.32 -16.19 3.15
C ASP A 5 -11.54 -15.62 2.43
N TYR A 6 -12.68 -15.59 3.11
CA TYR A 6 -13.89 -14.99 2.56
C TYR A 6 -13.71 -13.50 2.32
N LEU A 7 -13.14 -12.78 3.28
CA LEU A 7 -12.89 -11.35 3.14
C LEU A 7 -11.91 -11.04 2.01
N ASN A 8 -10.86 -11.85 1.86
CA ASN A 8 -9.92 -11.71 0.74
C ASN A 8 -10.61 -11.95 -0.60
N SER A 9 -11.47 -12.96 -0.67
CA SER A 9 -12.23 -13.26 -1.87
C SER A 9 -13.17 -12.09 -2.24
N LEU A 10 -13.83 -11.52 -1.25
CA LEU A 10 -14.72 -10.36 -1.45
C LEU A 10 -13.95 -9.15 -1.97
N ILE A 11 -12.79 -8.87 -1.39
CA ILE A 11 -11.91 -7.80 -1.85
C ILE A 11 -11.48 -8.05 -3.30
N ASN A 12 -11.12 -9.29 -3.61
CA ASN A 12 -10.72 -9.67 -4.96
C ASN A 12 -11.84 -9.42 -5.98
N ASP A 13 -13.06 -9.81 -5.65
CA ASP A 13 -14.21 -9.58 -6.52
C ASP A 13 -14.45 -8.08 -6.77
N LEU A 14 -14.34 -7.27 -5.73
CA LEU A 14 -14.49 -5.82 -5.85
C LEU A 14 -13.39 -5.21 -6.74
N LEU A 15 -12.15 -5.67 -6.59
CA LEU A 15 -11.04 -5.19 -7.41
C LEU A 15 -11.22 -5.58 -8.87
N GLU A 16 -11.71 -6.79 -9.14
CA GLU A 16 -12.01 -7.22 -10.52
C GLU A 16 -13.07 -6.34 -11.17
N VAL A 17 -14.15 -6.05 -10.45
CA VAL A 17 -15.21 -5.16 -10.95
C VAL A 17 -14.66 -3.78 -11.27
N LEU A 18 -13.84 -3.23 -10.39
CA LEU A 18 -13.23 -1.91 -10.61
C LEU A 18 -12.31 -1.92 -11.84
N TRP A 19 -11.53 -2.97 -12.01
CA TRP A 19 -10.64 -3.12 -13.16
C TRP A 19 -11.44 -3.21 -14.46
N GLU A 20 -12.50 -4.01 -14.49
CA GLU A 20 -13.34 -4.18 -15.67
C GLU A 20 -14.03 -2.87 -16.07
N GLU A 21 -14.48 -2.08 -15.09
CA GLU A 21 -15.19 -0.83 -15.34
C GLU A 21 -14.27 0.33 -15.75
N HIS A 22 -13.07 0.41 -15.18
CA HIS A 22 -12.21 1.60 -15.29
C HIS A 22 -10.84 1.34 -15.92
N GLY A 23 -10.43 0.08 -16.07
CA GLY A 23 -9.10 -0.26 -16.60
C GLY A 23 -7.99 0.31 -15.72
N THR A 24 -6.92 0.78 -16.33
CA THR A 24 -5.74 1.30 -15.62
C THR A 24 -6.03 2.57 -14.83
N GLY A 25 -7.10 3.30 -15.15
CA GLY A 25 -7.48 4.52 -14.43
C GLY A 25 -7.91 4.28 -12.99
N VAL A 26 -8.32 3.06 -12.65
CA VAL A 26 -8.80 2.70 -11.31
C VAL A 26 -7.75 2.92 -10.23
N ARG A 27 -6.48 2.77 -10.54
CA ARG A 27 -5.39 2.90 -9.56
C ARG A 27 -5.33 4.26 -8.87
N TYR A 28 -5.81 5.33 -9.54
CA TYR A 28 -5.81 6.67 -8.96
C TYR A 28 -6.87 6.84 -7.86
N ARG A 29 -7.90 6.02 -7.89
CA ARG A 29 -8.97 6.07 -6.88
C ARG A 29 -8.73 5.06 -5.76
N THR A 30 -8.18 3.92 -6.09
CA THR A 30 -7.96 2.83 -5.12
C THR A 30 -6.84 3.12 -4.13
N THR A 31 -6.03 4.14 -4.35
CA THR A 31 -4.98 4.54 -3.41
C THR A 31 -5.53 4.98 -2.05
N LEU A 32 -6.82 5.24 -1.94
CA LEU A 32 -7.46 5.58 -0.66
C LEU A 32 -8.03 4.35 0.07
N VAL A 33 -8.07 3.20 -0.60
CA VAL A 33 -8.64 1.98 -0.02
C VAL A 33 -7.78 1.51 1.16
N GLY A 34 -8.42 1.31 2.29
CA GLY A 34 -7.75 0.82 3.50
C GLY A 34 -7.13 1.91 4.37
N THR A 35 -7.21 3.18 3.98
CA THR A 35 -6.60 4.27 4.76
C THR A 35 -7.49 4.79 5.89
N THR A 36 -8.81 4.69 5.77
CA THR A 36 -9.74 5.25 6.74
C THR A 36 -9.54 4.70 8.15
N TYR A 37 -9.32 3.40 8.27
CA TYR A 37 -9.08 2.76 9.56
C TYR A 37 -7.88 3.40 10.29
N PHE A 38 -6.77 3.56 9.57
CA PHE A 38 -5.53 4.14 10.14
C PHE A 38 -5.68 5.62 10.42
N LYS A 39 -6.38 6.34 9.55
CA LYS A 39 -6.68 7.76 9.73
C LYS A 39 -7.46 7.99 11.02
N GLU A 40 -8.50 7.21 11.26
CA GLU A 40 -9.34 7.33 12.45
C GLU A 40 -8.62 6.89 13.72
N ARG A 41 -7.88 5.79 13.65
CA ARG A 41 -7.22 5.21 14.81
C ARG A 41 -5.97 5.98 15.23
N TYR A 42 -5.17 6.42 14.28
CA TYR A 42 -3.87 7.06 14.57
C TYR A 42 -3.87 8.57 14.38
N GLY A 43 -4.72 9.10 13.51
CA GLY A 43 -4.72 10.52 13.19
C GLY A 43 -3.36 10.96 12.67
N ASP A 44 -2.89 12.11 13.12
CA ASP A 44 -1.60 12.66 12.70
C ASP A 44 -0.41 12.15 13.53
N ARG A 45 -0.63 11.22 14.45
CA ARG A 45 0.44 10.67 15.31
C ARG A 45 1.51 9.91 14.55
N LEU A 46 1.20 9.44 13.32
CA LEU A 46 2.16 8.74 12.48
C LEU A 46 3.00 9.69 11.63
N ILE A 47 2.66 10.97 11.60
CA ILE A 47 3.40 11.96 10.82
C ILE A 47 4.55 12.49 11.67
N GLY A 48 5.78 12.19 11.24
CA GLY A 48 6.99 12.68 11.89
C GLY A 48 7.46 14.00 11.30
N LYS A 49 8.66 14.42 11.67
CA LYS A 49 9.29 15.64 11.15
C LYS A 49 9.87 15.41 9.75
N THR A 50 10.25 14.18 9.46
CA THR A 50 10.86 13.81 8.17
C THR A 50 10.04 12.69 7.52
N TRP A 51 10.24 12.53 6.21
CA TRP A 51 9.59 11.44 5.48
C TRP A 51 10.02 10.07 6.04
N ARG A 52 11.29 9.93 6.43
CA ARG A 52 11.82 8.69 6.97
C ARG A 52 11.14 8.31 8.29
N GLU A 53 11.00 9.26 9.20
CA GLU A 53 10.28 9.04 10.46
C GLU A 53 8.82 8.65 10.22
N THR A 54 8.17 9.29 9.27
CA THR A 54 6.79 8.99 8.91
C THR A 54 6.64 7.58 8.35
N VAL A 55 7.50 7.19 7.41
CA VAL A 55 7.49 5.83 6.86
C VAL A 55 7.72 4.80 7.96
N GLU A 56 8.73 4.99 8.81
CA GLU A 56 9.02 4.09 9.92
C GLU A 56 7.83 3.93 10.88
N ALA A 57 7.16 5.03 11.21
CA ALA A 57 5.99 5.02 12.09
C ALA A 57 4.82 4.26 11.47
N VAL A 58 4.57 4.48 10.19
CA VAL A 58 3.50 3.78 9.46
C VAL A 58 3.77 2.28 9.39
N LEU A 59 5.01 1.89 9.05
CA LEU A 59 5.36 0.48 8.97
C LEU A 59 5.23 -0.22 10.32
N LEU A 60 5.60 0.45 11.40
CA LEU A 60 5.41 -0.06 12.75
C LEU A 60 3.92 -0.24 13.07
N ALA A 61 3.08 0.72 12.69
CA ALA A 61 1.64 0.63 12.90
C ALA A 61 1.03 -0.55 12.13
N LEU A 62 1.44 -0.76 10.88
CA LEU A 62 0.98 -1.90 10.08
C LEU A 62 1.35 -3.23 10.75
N LYS A 63 2.55 -3.30 11.31
CA LYS A 63 3.01 -4.49 12.04
C LYS A 63 2.21 -4.69 13.32
N GLN A 64 1.98 -3.64 14.09
CA GLN A 64 1.19 -3.69 15.34
C GLN A 64 -0.26 -4.11 15.08
N GLU A 65 -0.83 -3.71 13.96
CA GLU A 65 -2.18 -4.12 13.56
C GLU A 65 -2.23 -5.54 12.96
N GLY A 66 -1.09 -6.20 12.85
CA GLY A 66 -1.02 -7.58 12.38
C GLY A 66 -1.20 -7.74 10.86
N LEU A 67 -1.03 -6.66 10.09
CA LEU A 67 -1.19 -6.72 8.64
C LEU A 67 0.07 -7.20 7.92
N ILE A 68 1.22 -7.02 8.53
CA ILE A 68 2.51 -7.48 8.02
C ILE A 68 3.33 -8.07 9.15
N ALA A 69 4.29 -8.93 8.83
CA ALA A 69 5.24 -9.44 9.81
C ALA A 69 6.45 -8.52 9.93
N GLU A 70 7.00 -8.10 8.81
CA GLU A 70 8.17 -7.21 8.74
C GLU A 70 8.07 -6.32 7.51
N ALA A 71 8.83 -5.22 7.53
CA ALA A 71 8.97 -4.34 6.38
C ALA A 71 10.33 -3.66 6.39
N SER A 72 10.80 -3.31 5.19
CA SER A 72 11.99 -2.50 4.99
C SER A 72 11.74 -1.53 3.84
N PHE A 73 12.54 -0.49 3.76
CA PHE A 73 12.39 0.49 2.70
C PHE A 73 13.74 1.10 2.30
N GLU A 74 13.78 1.58 1.07
CA GLU A 74 14.91 2.34 0.54
C GLU A 74 14.39 3.43 -0.39
N ALA A 75 15.14 4.50 -0.52
CA ALA A 75 14.79 5.63 -1.37
C ALA A 75 15.94 5.95 -2.32
N GLU A 76 15.58 6.27 -3.56
CA GLU A 76 16.53 6.69 -4.59
C GLU A 76 15.86 7.75 -5.46
N GLY A 77 16.37 8.98 -5.42
CA GLY A 77 15.77 10.11 -6.15
C GLY A 77 14.34 10.38 -5.69
N TYR A 78 13.39 10.21 -6.59
CA TYR A 78 11.97 10.39 -6.32
C TYR A 78 11.26 9.09 -5.98
N LEU A 79 11.98 7.97 -5.99
CA LEU A 79 11.38 6.66 -5.80
C LEU A 79 11.58 6.17 -4.38
N LEU A 80 10.49 5.74 -3.77
CA LEU A 80 10.49 5.07 -2.48
C LEU A 80 10.05 3.62 -2.72
N ARG A 81 10.86 2.70 -2.31
CA ARG A 81 10.61 1.27 -2.46
C ARG A 81 10.41 0.66 -1.08
N VAL A 82 9.24 0.09 -0.84
CA VAL A 82 8.91 -0.55 0.43
C VAL A 82 8.64 -2.02 0.19
N THR A 83 9.32 -2.88 0.94
CA THR A 83 9.12 -4.33 0.89
C THR A 83 8.36 -4.76 2.13
N PHE A 84 7.19 -5.36 1.93
CA PHE A 84 6.35 -5.90 3.00
C PHE A 84 6.48 -7.42 3.00
N ARG A 85 6.76 -8.00 4.17
CA ARG A 85 6.86 -9.45 4.35
C ARG A 85 5.73 -9.95 5.23
N GLY A 86 5.18 -11.12 4.87
CA GLY A 86 4.07 -11.70 5.60
C GLY A 86 2.80 -10.86 5.55
N CYS A 87 2.58 -10.18 4.44
CA CYS A 87 1.40 -9.35 4.24
C CYS A 87 0.14 -10.20 4.11
N ARG A 88 -0.92 -9.83 4.82
CA ARG A 88 -2.22 -10.54 4.76
C ARG A 88 -2.90 -10.43 3.39
N HIS A 89 -2.53 -9.44 2.60
CA HIS A 89 -3.13 -9.21 1.28
C HIS A 89 -2.37 -9.89 0.13
N LEU A 90 -1.30 -10.59 0.44
CA LEU A 90 -0.43 -11.20 -0.56
C LEU A 90 -1.17 -12.20 -1.45
N GLU A 91 -2.05 -12.99 -0.85
CA GLU A 91 -2.86 -13.96 -1.59
C GLU A 91 -3.79 -13.28 -2.59
N THR A 92 -4.42 -12.17 -2.21
CA THR A 92 -5.27 -11.39 -3.11
C THR A 92 -4.47 -10.88 -4.30
N GLU A 93 -3.25 -10.39 -4.06
CA GLU A 93 -2.36 -9.91 -5.12
C GLU A 93 -1.99 -11.04 -6.09
N ARG A 94 -1.70 -12.24 -5.57
CA ARG A 94 -1.40 -13.40 -6.40
C ARG A 94 -2.59 -13.84 -7.25
N LEU A 95 -3.79 -13.78 -6.70
CA LEU A 95 -5.01 -14.12 -7.44
C LEU A 95 -5.22 -13.17 -8.62
N LEU A 96 -5.01 -11.87 -8.42
CA LEU A 96 -5.12 -10.89 -9.49
C LEU A 96 -4.11 -11.16 -10.60
N LEU A 97 -2.85 -11.41 -10.24
CA LEU A 97 -1.80 -11.74 -11.21
C LEU A 97 -2.12 -13.02 -11.98
N GLY A 98 -2.66 -14.03 -11.30
CA GLY A 98 -3.07 -15.30 -11.92
C GLY A 98 -4.19 -15.13 -12.95
N LYS A 99 -4.96 -14.05 -12.85
CA LYS A 99 -6.03 -13.71 -13.80
C LYS A 99 -5.56 -12.74 -14.89
N GLY A 100 -4.26 -12.49 -14.98
CA GLY A 100 -3.69 -11.61 -15.98
C GLY A 100 -3.85 -10.12 -15.69
N MET A 101 -4.29 -9.77 -14.48
CA MET A 101 -4.40 -8.38 -14.04
C MET A 101 -3.11 -7.93 -13.38
N LYS A 102 -2.83 -6.64 -13.49
CA LYS A 102 -1.75 -6.03 -12.71
C LYS A 102 -2.23 -5.77 -11.30
N VAL A 103 -1.33 -5.86 -10.32
CA VAL A 103 -1.63 -5.40 -8.97
C VAL A 103 -1.66 -3.87 -9.01
N PHE A 104 -2.84 -3.31 -8.93
CA PHE A 104 -3.06 -1.87 -9.04
C PHE A 104 -3.39 -1.22 -7.70
N SER A 105 -3.58 -2.00 -6.65
CA SER A 105 -3.87 -1.51 -5.31
C SER A 105 -3.20 -2.42 -4.28
N CYS A 106 -2.50 -1.80 -3.34
CA CYS A 106 -1.90 -2.48 -2.19
C CYS A 106 -2.29 -1.68 -0.95
N GLN A 107 -3.08 -2.26 -0.07
CA GLN A 107 -3.61 -1.57 1.10
C GLN A 107 -2.48 -1.05 2.01
N CYS A 108 -1.44 -1.82 2.22
CA CYS A 108 -0.30 -1.39 3.03
C CYS A 108 0.43 -0.21 2.38
N ALA A 109 0.63 -0.26 1.06
CA ALA A 109 1.23 0.85 0.32
C ALA A 109 0.33 2.08 0.37
N ASN A 110 -0.98 1.91 0.29
CA ASN A 110 -1.94 3.01 0.37
C ASN A 110 -1.82 3.77 1.70
N VAL A 111 -1.66 3.05 2.81
CA VAL A 111 -1.49 3.66 4.13
C VAL A 111 -0.19 4.46 4.18
N VAL A 112 0.91 3.91 3.67
CA VAL A 112 2.19 4.63 3.60
C VAL A 112 2.04 5.91 2.77
N MET A 113 1.44 5.82 1.59
CA MET A 113 1.23 6.98 0.72
C MET A 113 0.35 8.03 1.38
N TYR A 114 -0.72 7.63 2.06
CA TYR A 114 -1.62 8.56 2.70
C TYR A 114 -0.90 9.47 3.70
N PHE A 115 -0.13 8.88 4.63
CA PHE A 115 0.56 9.66 5.66
C PHE A 115 1.74 10.46 5.09
N LEU A 116 2.43 9.89 4.10
CA LEU A 116 3.52 10.58 3.43
C LEU A 116 3.01 11.80 2.66
N ASP A 117 1.87 11.66 1.98
CA ASP A 117 1.24 12.76 1.24
C ASP A 117 0.82 13.90 2.18
N ARG A 118 0.36 13.57 3.38
CA ARG A 118 0.01 14.59 4.37
C ARG A 118 1.25 15.37 4.85
N LEU A 119 2.38 14.69 4.99
CA LEU A 119 3.63 15.36 5.36
C LEU A 119 4.14 16.25 4.24
N VAL A 120 4.16 15.72 3.01
CA VAL A 120 4.73 16.41 1.84
C VAL A 120 3.81 17.49 1.29
N GLY A 121 2.50 17.32 1.42
CA GLY A 121 1.51 18.22 0.86
C GLY A 121 1.24 18.01 -0.64
N LYS A 122 1.72 16.91 -1.19
CA LYS A 122 1.50 16.52 -2.59
C LYS A 122 1.22 15.03 -2.66
N TYR A 123 0.46 14.61 -3.66
CA TYR A 123 0.11 13.21 -3.85
C TYR A 123 1.28 12.41 -4.42
N SER A 124 1.58 11.29 -3.78
CA SER A 124 2.48 10.28 -4.33
C SER A 124 1.72 9.38 -5.30
N GLU A 125 2.45 8.61 -6.08
CA GLU A 125 1.87 7.76 -7.11
C GLU A 125 2.49 6.36 -7.02
N LEU A 126 1.61 5.34 -6.99
CA LEU A 126 2.06 3.96 -6.99
C LEU A 126 2.52 3.59 -8.41
N ALA A 127 3.80 3.32 -8.55
CA ALA A 127 4.37 2.95 -9.84
C ALA A 127 4.24 1.46 -10.11
N THR A 128 4.73 0.61 -9.19
CA THR A 128 4.70 -0.84 -9.36
C THR A 128 4.48 -1.56 -8.04
N VAL A 129 3.91 -2.77 -8.14
CA VAL A 129 3.88 -3.75 -7.05
C VAL A 129 4.43 -5.06 -7.61
N GLU A 130 5.54 -5.52 -7.04
CA GLU A 130 6.17 -6.78 -7.42
C GLU A 130 5.92 -7.81 -6.32
N VAL A 131 5.30 -8.94 -6.69
CA VAL A 131 4.90 -9.99 -5.75
C VAL A 131 5.89 -11.13 -5.79
N GLY A 132 6.53 -11.42 -4.64
CA GLY A 132 7.42 -12.56 -4.45
C GLY A 132 6.76 -13.68 -3.66
N ASP A 133 7.56 -14.60 -3.12
CA ASP A 133 7.04 -15.80 -2.42
C ASP A 133 6.30 -15.45 -1.12
N ASN A 134 6.90 -14.66 -0.25
CA ASN A 134 6.29 -14.24 1.02
C ASN A 134 6.46 -12.75 1.23
N GLU A 135 6.62 -12.02 0.13
CA GLU A 135 6.82 -10.59 0.19
C GLU A 135 6.26 -9.90 -1.05
N CYS A 136 5.97 -8.63 -0.91
CA CYS A 136 5.71 -7.77 -2.05
C CYS A 136 6.49 -6.46 -1.88
N THR A 137 6.90 -5.90 -3.00
CA THR A 137 7.62 -4.63 -3.04
C THR A 137 6.80 -3.61 -3.82
N ALA A 138 6.39 -2.57 -3.13
CA ALA A 138 5.68 -1.45 -3.74
C ALA A 138 6.67 -0.31 -3.99
N THR A 139 6.64 0.24 -5.20
CA THR A 139 7.47 1.38 -5.57
C THR A 139 6.57 2.57 -5.82
N PHE A 140 6.80 3.66 -5.10
CA PHE A 140 6.04 4.89 -5.30
C PHE A 140 6.94 6.02 -5.78
N CYS A 141 6.35 6.89 -6.59
CA CYS A 141 6.97 8.15 -6.94
C CYS A 141 6.48 9.21 -5.95
N VAL A 142 7.40 9.79 -5.17
CA VAL A 142 7.08 10.84 -4.21
C VAL A 142 7.44 12.18 -4.82
N MET A 143 6.46 13.06 -4.91
CA MET A 143 6.60 14.33 -5.61
C MET A 143 7.45 15.35 -4.85
N GLY A 144 8.11 16.22 -5.60
CA GLY A 144 8.98 17.25 -5.05
C GLY A 144 10.32 16.69 -4.60
N SER A 145 10.99 17.37 -3.68
CA SER A 145 12.30 16.99 -3.14
C SER A 145 12.17 16.31 -1.76
N ALA A 146 11.04 15.65 -1.51
CA ALA A 146 10.72 15.11 -0.20
C ALA A 146 11.71 14.05 0.29
N LEU A 147 12.29 13.27 -0.63
CA LEU A 147 13.22 12.19 -0.31
C LEU A 147 14.69 12.60 -0.34
N SER A 148 14.96 13.84 -0.67
CA SER A 148 16.32 14.36 -0.71
C SER A 148 16.85 14.74 0.68
#